data_f5fcf955b75c209ccfbdd6749b35e519
#
_entry.id   f5fcf955b75c209ccfbdd6749b35e519
#
_cell.length_a   1.000
_cell.length_b   1.000
_cell.length_c   1.000
_cell.angle_alpha   90.00
_cell.angle_beta   90.00
_cell.angle_gamma   90.00
#
_symmetry.space_group_name_H-M   'P 1'
#
loop_
_entity.id
_entity.type
_entity.pdbx_description
1 polymer ?
#
loop_
_entity_poly.entity_id
_entity_poly.type
_entity_poly.pdbx_seq_one_letter_code
_entity_poly.pdbx_strand_id
1 'polypeptide(L)'
;MTEFRYQRFGQRLKEWRQSLRPPVTQRDLADKVGVSYGFIGHIEIGKTLPGKETLRALAKALGIPETQMFKEAGYLSDTVPTDEELIDDPELRLFFRDEWKHLSDDEKEWFKGFVRMIKERRREKQG
;
A
#
# COMPACT_ATOMS: atom_id res chain seq x y z
N MET A 1 -2.69 -23.48 -15.19
CA MET A 1 -3.27 -22.16 -15.40
C MET A 1 -2.28 -21.08 -15.06
N THR A 2 -2.00 -20.27 -16.02
CA THR A 2 -1.06 -19.17 -15.84
C THR A 2 -1.83 -17.91 -15.51
N GLU A 3 -2.05 -17.69 -14.22
CA GLU A 3 -2.47 -16.38 -13.77
C GLU A 3 -1.21 -15.54 -13.54
N PHE A 4 -1.17 -14.34 -14.08
CA PHE A 4 -0.09 -13.43 -13.80
C PHE A 4 -0.16 -13.01 -12.33
N ARG A 5 1.01 -12.99 -11.69
CA ARG A 5 1.14 -12.76 -10.26
C ARG A 5 0.51 -11.44 -9.79
N TYR A 6 0.52 -10.42 -10.62
CA TYR A 6 0.07 -9.08 -10.26
C TYR A 6 -1.25 -8.70 -10.91
N GLN A 7 -2.05 -9.68 -11.29
CA GLN A 7 -3.30 -9.47 -12.01
C GLN A 7 -4.29 -8.62 -11.21
N ARG A 8 -4.35 -8.83 -9.91
CA ARG A 8 -5.25 -8.08 -9.03
C ARG A 8 -4.90 -6.58 -9.03
N PHE A 9 -3.63 -6.24 -8.91
CA PHE A 9 -3.19 -4.85 -8.97
C PHE A 9 -3.48 -4.25 -10.35
N GLY A 10 -3.19 -4.98 -11.41
CA GLY A 10 -3.44 -4.53 -12.77
C GLY A 10 -4.90 -4.21 -13.02
N GLN A 11 -5.79 -5.06 -12.54
CA GLN A 11 -7.23 -4.85 -12.63
C GLN A 11 -7.64 -3.58 -11.89
N ARG A 12 -7.09 -3.38 -10.70
CA ARG A 12 -7.38 -2.19 -9.90
C ARG A 12 -6.91 -0.91 -10.58
N LEU A 13 -5.73 -0.96 -11.17
CA LEU A 13 -5.18 0.17 -11.93
C LEU A 13 -6.10 0.54 -13.09
N LYS A 14 -6.57 -0.45 -13.82
CA LYS A 14 -7.50 -0.24 -14.92
C LYS A 14 -8.81 0.41 -14.43
N GLU A 15 -9.35 -0.07 -13.33
CA GLU A 15 -10.57 0.49 -12.73
C GLU A 15 -10.38 1.96 -12.35
N TRP A 16 -9.27 2.29 -11.70
CA TRP A 16 -8.97 3.67 -11.33
C TRP A 16 -8.86 4.57 -12.55
N ARG A 17 -8.16 4.09 -13.58
CA ARG A 17 -7.97 4.85 -14.83
C ARG A 17 -9.31 5.13 -15.49
N GLN A 18 -10.17 4.13 -15.58
CA GLN A 18 -11.48 4.24 -16.22
C GLN A 18 -12.50 5.02 -15.39
N SER A 19 -12.29 5.13 -14.09
CA SER A 19 -13.22 5.85 -13.20
C SER A 19 -13.02 7.36 -13.22
N LEU A 20 -11.91 7.84 -13.77
CA LEU A 20 -11.67 9.28 -13.89
C LEU A 20 -12.65 9.90 -14.89
N ARG A 21 -12.95 11.19 -14.69
CA ARG A 21 -13.87 11.93 -15.57
C ARG A 21 -13.16 13.16 -16.13
N PRO A 22 -12.83 13.19 -17.42
CA PRO A 22 -13.03 12.10 -18.40
C PRO A 22 -12.11 10.92 -18.15
N PRO A 23 -12.49 9.70 -18.61
CA PRO A 23 -11.61 8.54 -18.47
C PRO A 23 -10.26 8.77 -19.16
N VAL A 24 -9.21 8.20 -18.56
CA VAL A 24 -7.85 8.36 -19.07
C VAL A 24 -7.45 7.08 -19.81
N THR A 25 -6.91 7.23 -21.02
CA THR A 25 -6.42 6.08 -21.78
C THR A 25 -5.09 5.58 -21.21
N GLN A 26 -4.71 4.35 -21.58
CA GLN A 26 -3.39 3.83 -21.21
C GLN A 26 -2.26 4.75 -21.68
N ARG A 27 -2.39 5.30 -22.89
CA ARG A 27 -1.40 6.21 -23.46
C ARG A 27 -1.31 7.51 -22.68
N ASP A 28 -2.46 8.09 -22.33
CA ASP A 28 -2.49 9.33 -21.55
C ASP A 28 -1.87 9.14 -20.18
N LEU A 29 -2.16 8.00 -19.53
CA LEU A 29 -1.58 7.69 -18.24
C LEU A 29 -0.07 7.50 -18.35
N ALA A 30 0.38 6.80 -19.39
CA ALA A 30 1.80 6.59 -19.63
C ALA A 30 2.54 7.91 -19.80
N ASP A 31 1.95 8.85 -20.56
CA ASP A 31 2.53 10.18 -20.77
C ASP A 31 2.63 10.94 -19.46
N LYS A 32 1.60 10.90 -18.61
CA LYS A 32 1.59 11.59 -17.33
C LYS A 32 2.62 11.02 -16.36
N VAL A 33 2.86 9.72 -16.43
CA VAL A 33 3.78 9.03 -15.52
C VAL A 33 5.21 9.02 -16.04
N GLY A 34 5.39 9.19 -17.34
CA GLY A 34 6.71 9.20 -17.96
C GLY A 34 7.22 7.82 -18.31
N VAL A 35 6.33 6.89 -18.63
CA VAL A 35 6.68 5.51 -19.02
C VAL A 35 6.09 5.20 -20.39
N SER A 36 6.47 4.05 -20.95
CA SER A 36 5.90 3.62 -22.23
C SER A 36 4.46 3.14 -22.03
N TYR A 37 3.67 3.31 -23.07
CA TYR A 37 2.29 2.87 -23.05
C TYR A 37 2.18 1.34 -22.94
N GLY A 38 3.11 0.61 -23.57
CA GLY A 38 3.20 -0.85 -23.44
C GLY A 38 3.46 -1.30 -22.00
N PHE A 39 4.23 -0.51 -21.23
CA PHE A 39 4.47 -0.79 -19.82
C PHE A 39 3.17 -0.70 -19.02
N ILE A 40 2.34 0.31 -19.25
CA ILE A 40 1.03 0.42 -18.60
C ILE A 40 0.16 -0.80 -18.94
N GLY A 41 0.16 -1.22 -20.21
CA GLY A 41 -0.56 -2.42 -20.62
C GLY A 41 -0.10 -3.68 -19.88
N HIS A 42 1.20 -3.85 -19.71
CA HIS A 42 1.77 -4.99 -18.98
C HIS A 42 1.37 -4.97 -17.49
N ILE A 43 1.33 -3.80 -16.89
CA ILE A 43 0.88 -3.66 -15.50
C ILE A 43 -0.59 -4.07 -15.39
N GLU A 44 -1.43 -3.60 -16.29
CA GLU A 44 -2.89 -3.84 -16.23
C GLU A 44 -3.26 -5.31 -16.42
N ILE A 45 -2.50 -6.05 -17.22
CA ILE A 45 -2.75 -7.49 -17.37
C ILE A 45 -2.10 -8.32 -16.26
N GLY A 46 -1.31 -7.68 -15.38
CA GLY A 46 -0.68 -8.36 -14.25
C GLY A 46 0.65 -9.01 -14.55
N LYS A 47 1.24 -8.72 -15.71
CA LYS A 47 2.51 -9.32 -16.13
C LYS A 47 3.69 -8.76 -15.32
N THR A 48 3.63 -7.50 -14.93
CA THR A 48 4.69 -6.84 -14.18
C THR A 48 4.13 -5.92 -13.13
N LEU A 49 4.91 -5.65 -12.09
CA LEU A 49 4.57 -4.70 -11.04
C LEU A 49 5.53 -3.52 -11.14
N PRO A 50 5.03 -2.28 -11.13
CA PRO A 50 5.91 -1.12 -11.20
C PRO A 50 6.71 -0.93 -9.90
N GLY A 51 7.88 -0.29 -10.02
CA GLY A 51 8.67 0.08 -8.86
C GLY A 51 8.02 1.18 -8.05
N LYS A 52 8.60 1.47 -6.88
CA LYS A 52 8.03 2.45 -5.94
C LYS A 52 7.87 3.84 -6.54
N GLU A 53 8.87 4.30 -7.31
CA GLU A 53 8.81 5.63 -7.94
C GLU A 53 7.67 5.73 -8.96
N THR A 54 7.49 4.68 -9.76
CA THR A 54 6.40 4.62 -10.72
C THR A 54 5.05 4.57 -10.02
N LEU A 55 4.97 3.83 -8.90
CA LEU A 55 3.73 3.79 -8.10
C LEU A 55 3.36 5.16 -7.55
N ARG A 56 4.33 5.94 -7.09
CA ARG A 56 4.08 7.30 -6.62
C ARG A 56 3.57 8.19 -7.74
N ALA A 57 4.18 8.07 -8.92
CA ALA A 57 3.75 8.83 -10.09
C ALA A 57 2.34 8.44 -10.53
N LEU A 58 2.02 7.15 -10.50
CA LEU A 58 0.68 6.65 -10.80
C LEU A 58 -0.35 7.18 -9.79
N ALA A 59 -0.01 7.15 -8.50
CA ALA A 59 -0.89 7.66 -7.46
C ALA A 59 -1.22 9.13 -7.69
N LYS A 60 -0.21 9.93 -8.00
CA LYS A 60 -0.38 11.35 -8.27
C LYS A 60 -1.23 11.58 -9.53
N ALA A 61 -0.95 10.84 -10.60
CA ALA A 61 -1.67 10.99 -11.87
C ALA A 61 -3.14 10.59 -11.74
N LEU A 62 -3.44 9.60 -10.90
CA LEU A 62 -4.80 9.09 -10.72
C LEU A 62 -5.55 9.73 -9.55
N GLY A 63 -4.87 10.56 -8.76
CA GLY A 63 -5.48 11.15 -7.57
C GLY A 63 -5.75 10.15 -6.46
N ILE A 64 -4.98 9.08 -6.38
CA ILE A 64 -5.09 8.03 -5.37
C ILE A 64 -4.04 8.29 -4.29
N PRO A 65 -4.38 8.13 -2.99
CA PRO A 65 -3.38 8.27 -1.93
C PRO A 65 -2.24 7.26 -2.12
N GLU A 66 -1.00 7.68 -1.88
CA GLU A 66 0.17 6.80 -2.02
C GLU A 66 0.04 5.54 -1.17
N THR A 67 -0.45 5.67 0.06
CA THR A 67 -0.64 4.53 0.96
C THR A 67 -1.57 3.49 0.35
N GLN A 68 -2.66 3.92 -0.26
CA GLN A 68 -3.59 3.02 -0.92
C GLN A 68 -2.95 2.34 -2.13
N MET A 69 -2.21 3.11 -2.92
CA MET A 69 -1.50 2.59 -4.10
C MET A 69 -0.50 1.51 -3.70
N PHE A 70 0.34 1.77 -2.68
CA PHE A 70 1.32 0.81 -2.19
C PHE A 70 0.67 -0.43 -1.60
N LYS A 71 -0.43 -0.25 -0.88
CA LYS A 71 -1.19 -1.37 -0.30
C LYS A 71 -1.73 -2.30 -1.39
N GLU A 72 -2.36 -1.74 -2.41
CA GLU A 72 -2.90 -2.53 -3.52
C GLU A 72 -1.79 -3.23 -4.30
N ALA A 73 -0.60 -2.63 -4.38
CA ALA A 73 0.55 -3.23 -5.05
C ALA A 73 1.24 -4.31 -4.20
N GLY A 74 0.87 -4.45 -2.93
CA GLY A 74 1.46 -5.44 -2.04
C GLY A 74 2.75 -4.99 -1.37
N TYR A 75 3.14 -3.74 -1.49
CA TYR A 75 4.33 -3.22 -0.81
C TYR A 75 4.08 -2.97 0.67
N LEU A 76 2.84 -2.65 1.02
CA LEU A 76 2.43 -2.58 2.42
C LEU A 76 1.86 -3.95 2.75
N SER A 77 2.59 -4.68 3.56
CA SER A 77 2.26 -6.07 3.87
C SER A 77 0.97 -6.19 4.67
N ASP A 78 0.07 -7.05 4.22
CA ASP A 78 -1.11 -7.41 4.99
C ASP A 78 -0.74 -8.19 6.26
N THR A 79 0.53 -8.60 6.38
CA THR A 79 1.01 -9.28 7.59
C THR A 79 1.29 -8.33 8.75
N VAL A 80 1.26 -7.01 8.50
CA VAL A 80 1.38 -6.01 9.55
C VAL A 80 0.18 -5.04 9.58
N PRO A 81 -1.04 -5.50 9.22
CA PRO A 81 -2.21 -4.59 9.25
C PRO A 81 -2.56 -4.16 10.67
N THR A 82 -2.20 -5.01 11.65
CA THR A 82 -2.46 -4.74 13.05
C THR A 82 -1.64 -3.59 13.57
N ASP A 83 -0.44 -3.39 13.04
CA ASP A 83 0.40 -2.28 13.47
C ASP A 83 -0.10 -0.97 12.87
N GLU A 84 -0.56 -0.97 11.62
CA GLU A 84 -1.17 0.21 11.01
C GLU A 84 -2.51 0.55 11.65
N GLU A 85 -3.34 -0.45 11.94
CA GLU A 85 -4.62 -0.23 12.62
C GLU A 85 -4.43 0.30 14.03
N LEU A 86 -3.39 -0.17 14.72
CA LEU A 86 -3.05 0.31 16.05
C LEU A 86 -2.46 1.70 16.02
N ILE A 87 -1.90 2.12 14.88
CA ILE A 87 -1.24 3.40 14.73
C ILE A 87 -2.03 4.33 13.81
N ASP A 88 -3.35 4.29 13.91
CA ASP A 88 -4.20 5.24 13.22
C ASP A 88 -4.21 6.61 13.92
N ASP A 89 -3.66 6.67 15.12
CA ASP A 89 -3.51 7.90 15.88
C ASP A 89 -2.27 8.65 15.40
N PRO A 90 -2.40 9.93 14.98
CA PRO A 90 -1.24 10.70 14.53
C PRO A 90 -0.14 10.84 15.56
N GLU A 91 -0.49 10.91 16.83
CA GLU A 91 0.47 11.03 17.94
C GLU A 91 1.32 9.77 18.06
N LEU A 92 0.69 8.59 17.93
CA LEU A 92 1.40 7.33 17.94
C LEU A 92 2.29 7.16 16.71
N ARG A 93 1.86 7.64 15.56
CA ARG A 93 2.69 7.62 14.35
C ARG A 93 3.97 8.43 14.53
N LEU A 94 3.84 9.61 15.12
CA LEU A 94 5.00 10.45 15.40
C LEU A 94 5.93 9.78 16.41
N PHE A 95 5.38 9.14 17.43
CA PHE A 95 6.16 8.40 18.42
C PHE A 95 6.99 7.29 17.74
N PHE A 96 6.37 6.46 16.92
CA PHE A 96 7.08 5.37 16.25
C PHE A 96 8.11 5.89 15.26
N ARG A 97 7.84 6.98 14.59
CA ARG A 97 8.78 7.55 13.64
C ARG A 97 10.00 8.16 14.32
N ASP A 98 9.79 8.93 15.38
CA ASP A 98 10.83 9.78 15.96
C ASP A 98 11.44 9.22 17.24
N GLU A 99 10.66 8.54 18.06
CA GLU A 99 11.07 8.11 19.40
C GLU A 99 11.42 6.63 19.51
N TRP A 100 10.81 5.78 18.68
CA TRP A 100 11.00 4.34 18.78
C TRP A 100 12.46 3.93 18.73
N LYS A 101 13.24 4.53 17.84
CA LYS A 101 14.67 4.22 17.68
C LYS A 101 15.52 4.57 18.89
N HIS A 102 15.01 5.46 19.75
CA HIS A 102 15.72 5.89 20.96
C HIS A 102 15.37 5.05 22.19
N LEU A 103 14.41 4.15 22.06
CA LEU A 103 14.04 3.27 23.17
C LEU A 103 15.11 2.20 23.37
N SER A 104 15.31 1.80 24.64
CA SER A 104 16.16 0.65 24.95
C SER A 104 15.50 -0.63 24.49
N ASP A 105 16.31 -1.71 24.40
CA ASP A 105 15.79 -3.02 24.01
C ASP A 105 14.71 -3.50 25.00
N ASP A 106 14.90 -3.25 26.29
CA ASP A 106 13.93 -3.61 27.32
C ASP A 106 12.62 -2.85 27.14
N GLU A 107 12.70 -1.56 26.85
CA GLU A 107 11.52 -0.75 26.60
C GLU A 107 10.75 -1.21 25.37
N LYS A 108 11.46 -1.55 24.31
CA LYS A 108 10.85 -2.11 23.09
C LYS A 108 10.15 -3.42 23.36
N GLU A 109 10.77 -4.30 24.12
CA GLU A 109 10.18 -5.60 24.48
C GLU A 109 8.94 -5.44 25.35
N TRP A 110 8.99 -4.53 26.29
CA TRP A 110 7.83 -4.19 27.11
C TRP A 110 6.66 -3.71 26.25
N PHE A 111 6.95 -2.82 25.32
CA PHE A 111 5.93 -2.28 24.43
C PHE A 111 5.33 -3.37 23.54
N LYS A 112 6.18 -4.24 23.00
CA LYS A 112 5.73 -5.38 22.16
C LYS A 112 4.82 -6.32 22.95
N GLY A 113 5.15 -6.55 24.22
CA GLY A 113 4.32 -7.38 25.10
C GLY A 113 2.93 -6.76 25.31
N PHE A 114 2.89 -5.45 25.49
CA PHE A 114 1.64 -4.71 25.62
C PHE A 114 0.78 -4.83 24.35
N VAL A 115 1.39 -4.67 23.19
CA VAL A 115 0.69 -4.80 21.90
C VAL A 115 0.12 -6.20 21.73
N ARG A 116 0.90 -7.24 22.09
CA ARG A 116 0.44 -8.62 22.02
C ARG A 116 -0.79 -8.86 22.91
N MET A 117 -0.77 -8.28 24.10
CA MET A 117 -1.90 -8.37 25.03
C MET A 117 -3.17 -7.76 24.43
N ILE A 118 -3.05 -6.62 23.79
CA ILE A 118 -4.19 -5.96 23.12
C ILE A 118 -4.73 -6.84 21.99
N LYS A 119 -3.86 -7.45 21.20
CA LYS A 119 -4.25 -8.33 20.11
C LYS A 119 -5.01 -9.55 20.62
N GLU A 120 -4.56 -10.15 21.71
CA GLU A 120 -5.24 -11.29 22.32
C GLU A 120 -6.63 -10.91 22.82
N ARG A 121 -6.78 -9.75 23.43
CA ARG A 121 -8.08 -9.25 23.88
C ARG A 121 -9.06 -9.09 22.72
N ARG A 122 -8.57 -8.59 21.59
CA ARG A 122 -9.39 -8.44 20.40
C ARG A 122 -9.90 -9.77 19.87
N ARG A 123 -9.04 -10.81 19.88
CA ARG A 123 -9.42 -12.15 19.45
C ARG A 123 -10.52 -12.73 20.33
N GLU A 124 -10.43 -12.54 21.64
CA GLU A 124 -11.44 -13.01 22.59
C GLU A 124 -12.79 -12.36 22.34
N LYS A 125 -12.80 -11.06 21.97
CA LYS A 125 -14.04 -10.35 21.69
C LYS A 125 -14.67 -10.74 20.36
N GLN A 126 -13.87 -11.22 19.41
CA GLN A 126 -14.35 -11.61 18.08
C GLN A 126 -14.70 -13.10 17.99
N GLY A 127 -14.28 -13.88 18.97
CA GLY A 127 -14.50 -15.31 18.98
C GLY A 127 -15.92 -15.75 19.35
#